data_f2c9af7141902b801548cddec7e4c3c0
#
_entry.id   f2c9af7141902b801548cddec7e4c3c0
#
_cell.length_a   1.000
_cell.length_b   1.000
_cell.length_c   1.000
_cell.angle_alpha   90.00
_cell.angle_beta   90.00
_cell.angle_gamma   90.00
#
_symmetry.space_group_name_H-M   'P 1'
#
loop_
_entity.id
_entity.type
_entity.pdbx_description
1 polymer ?
#
loop_
_entity_poly.entity_id
_entity_poly.type
_entity_poly.pdbx_seq_one_letter_code
_entity_poly.pdbx_strand_id
1 'polypeptide(L)'
;IIMKKIYFTLIALLASINMLAQGWPANYSGVMLQGFSWDSYDYSQWTVLEKQADDMKGFIDLVWLPQSGKCIETTQVMGYKPYYYFNQNSSFGTEAELRSLIAKFKANGIGAIADVVVNHRNTDGWFTFPAETYNGVTYQMLPTDICKNDDRGSTATQAKKDGVSLSNNYDEGTDFGGCRDIDHKSENVQKIIKAYLKFLKEDIGYTGFRYDMVKGFSGTHVADYNDATGVEFSVGEYWDGNQSIINWINETNRKSAAFDFQFRYNVRDAIGIKDNQIVSSPNWSKLESDYNLMHDPTYRQYAITFVENHDMQYRSKDEPLD
;
A
#
# COMPACT_ATOMS: atom_id res chain seq x y z
N ILE A 1 18.89 -12.54 -44.43
CA ILE A 1 19.57 -12.20 -43.14
C ILE A 1 18.92 -10.98 -42.52
N ILE A 2 18.53 -9.95 -43.29
CA ILE A 2 17.89 -8.72 -42.75
C ILE A 2 16.51 -9.01 -42.17
N MET A 3 15.67 -9.82 -42.82
CA MET A 3 14.33 -10.16 -42.30
C MET A 3 14.38 -10.95 -40.98
N LYS A 4 15.33 -11.88 -40.83
CA LYS A 4 15.47 -12.59 -39.53
C LYS A 4 15.86 -11.67 -38.36
N LYS A 5 16.68 -10.63 -38.58
CA LYS A 5 17.01 -9.63 -37.58
C LYS A 5 15.82 -8.76 -37.16
N ILE A 6 14.94 -8.41 -38.15
CA ILE A 6 13.74 -7.63 -37.85
C ILE A 6 12.74 -8.44 -37.02
N TYR A 7 12.55 -9.72 -37.30
CA TYR A 7 11.69 -10.59 -36.49
C TYR A 7 12.22 -10.76 -35.04
N PHE A 8 13.54 -10.93 -34.87
CA PHE A 8 14.13 -11.01 -33.54
C PHE A 8 13.99 -9.71 -32.75
N THR A 9 14.14 -8.57 -33.38
CA THR A 9 13.98 -7.26 -32.75
C THR A 9 12.51 -7.00 -32.40
N LEU A 10 11.55 -7.40 -33.23
CA LEU A 10 10.12 -7.26 -32.98
C LEU A 10 9.67 -8.19 -31.83
N ILE A 11 10.16 -9.42 -31.78
CA ILE A 11 9.85 -10.38 -30.71
C ILE A 11 10.47 -9.91 -29.38
N ALA A 12 11.68 -9.38 -29.39
CA ALA A 12 12.30 -8.79 -28.21
C ALA A 12 11.56 -7.53 -27.71
N LEU A 13 11.06 -6.70 -28.63
CA LEU A 13 10.23 -5.52 -28.29
C LEU A 13 8.86 -5.92 -27.73
N LEU A 14 8.22 -6.95 -28.31
CA LEU A 14 6.95 -7.49 -27.81
C LEU A 14 7.10 -8.21 -26.46
N ALA A 15 8.23 -8.88 -26.22
CA ALA A 15 8.53 -9.49 -24.94
C ALA A 15 8.81 -8.42 -23.85
N SER A 16 9.48 -7.32 -24.20
CA SER A 16 9.70 -6.20 -23.28
C SER A 16 8.42 -5.42 -22.95
N ILE A 17 7.48 -5.32 -23.90
CA ILE A 17 6.18 -4.67 -23.66
C ILE A 17 5.30 -5.51 -22.70
N ASN A 18 5.39 -6.83 -22.76
CA ASN A 18 4.65 -7.69 -21.82
C ASN A 18 5.27 -7.74 -20.41
N MET A 19 6.53 -7.39 -20.25
CA MET A 19 7.15 -7.32 -18.91
C MET A 19 6.78 -6.05 -18.12
N LEU A 20 6.28 -4.99 -18.78
CA LEU A 20 5.89 -3.74 -18.12
C LEU A 20 4.43 -3.71 -17.63
N ALA A 21 3.65 -4.77 -17.84
CA ALA A 21 2.22 -4.79 -17.53
C ALA A 21 1.86 -5.51 -16.24
N GLN A 22 2.83 -5.97 -15.47
CA GLN A 22 2.61 -6.80 -14.30
C GLN A 22 3.07 -6.04 -13.05
N GLY A 23 2.13 -5.69 -12.17
CA GLY A 23 2.39 -4.93 -10.94
C GLY A 23 3.20 -5.67 -9.88
N TRP A 24 3.72 -6.86 -10.21
CA TRP A 24 4.70 -7.61 -9.45
C TRP A 24 5.51 -8.48 -10.43
N PRO A 25 6.84 -8.54 -10.35
CA PRO A 25 7.65 -9.29 -11.31
C PRO A 25 7.25 -10.76 -11.38
N ALA A 26 7.12 -11.29 -12.60
CA ALA A 26 6.78 -12.70 -12.81
C ALA A 26 7.86 -13.61 -12.19
N ASN A 27 7.40 -14.67 -11.51
CA ASN A 27 8.27 -15.64 -10.85
C ASN A 27 9.21 -15.03 -9.79
N TYR A 28 8.84 -13.89 -9.20
CA TYR A 28 9.59 -13.31 -8.12
C TYR A 28 9.55 -14.23 -6.89
N SER A 29 10.72 -14.63 -6.40
CA SER A 29 10.88 -15.55 -5.27
C SER A 29 11.50 -14.88 -4.05
N GLY A 30 11.58 -13.55 -4.05
CA GLY A 30 12.18 -12.79 -2.95
C GLY A 30 11.31 -12.75 -1.70
N VAL A 31 11.94 -12.45 -0.59
CA VAL A 31 11.32 -12.30 0.73
C VAL A 31 11.11 -10.83 1.02
N MET A 32 9.87 -10.45 1.35
CA MET A 32 9.53 -9.12 1.84
C MET A 32 9.34 -9.16 3.36
N LEU A 33 10.15 -8.39 4.09
CA LEU A 33 9.98 -8.17 5.51
C LEU A 33 9.06 -6.96 5.75
N GLN A 34 8.05 -7.10 6.60
CA GLN A 34 7.38 -5.94 7.17
C GLN A 34 8.31 -5.35 8.25
N GLY A 35 8.84 -4.14 8.02
CA GLY A 35 9.83 -3.49 8.86
C GLY A 35 9.25 -2.81 10.10
N PHE A 36 8.02 -3.09 10.48
CA PHE A 36 7.33 -2.47 11.60
C PHE A 36 6.21 -3.37 12.15
N SER A 37 5.76 -3.09 13.35
CA SER A 37 4.55 -3.62 13.96
C SER A 37 3.69 -2.46 14.47
N TRP A 38 2.48 -2.73 14.98
CA TRP A 38 1.68 -1.66 15.57
C TRP A 38 2.40 -1.06 16.79
N ASP A 39 2.33 0.26 16.92
CA ASP A 39 3.01 1.05 17.97
C ASP A 39 4.55 0.98 17.95
N SER A 40 5.15 0.55 16.83
CA SER A 40 6.61 0.39 16.72
C SER A 40 7.37 1.68 16.36
N TYR A 41 6.74 2.83 16.35
CA TYR A 41 7.41 4.12 16.12
C TYR A 41 8.56 4.41 17.12
N ASP A 42 8.56 3.75 18.27
CA ASP A 42 9.68 3.80 19.22
C ASP A 42 10.77 2.75 18.94
N TYR A 43 10.47 1.71 18.15
CA TYR A 43 11.36 0.56 17.94
C TYR A 43 11.84 0.39 16.49
N SER A 44 11.04 0.83 15.51
CA SER A 44 11.34 0.72 14.08
C SER A 44 11.62 2.08 13.44
N GLN A 45 12.24 2.99 14.19
CA GLN A 45 12.71 4.26 13.65
C GLN A 45 13.68 4.05 12.48
N TRP A 46 13.74 5.00 11.56
CA TRP A 46 14.60 4.90 10.38
C TRP A 46 16.05 4.57 10.71
N THR A 47 16.60 5.19 11.76
CA THR A 47 17.96 4.95 12.22
C THR A 47 18.16 3.57 12.87
N VAL A 48 17.12 2.95 13.40
CA VAL A 48 17.18 1.58 13.94
C VAL A 48 17.23 0.57 12.80
N LEU A 49 16.30 0.70 11.84
CA LEU A 49 16.26 -0.16 10.66
C LEU A 49 17.54 -0.04 9.81
N GLU A 50 18.09 1.17 9.70
CA GLU A 50 19.36 1.40 8.97
C GLU A 50 20.52 0.61 9.56
N LYS A 51 20.62 0.52 10.89
CA LYS A 51 21.63 -0.28 11.58
C LYS A 51 21.49 -1.78 11.35
N GLN A 52 20.25 -2.25 11.14
CA GLN A 52 19.93 -3.66 10.89
C GLN A 52 20.09 -4.05 9.41
N ALA A 53 20.26 -3.09 8.51
CA ALA A 53 20.25 -3.33 7.06
C ALA A 53 21.36 -4.29 6.59
N ASP A 54 22.52 -4.30 7.27
CA ASP A 54 23.61 -5.22 6.90
C ASP A 54 23.29 -6.66 7.29
N ASP A 55 22.54 -6.89 8.36
CA ASP A 55 22.13 -8.21 8.82
C ASP A 55 21.03 -8.82 7.92
N MET A 56 20.28 -7.97 7.21
CA MET A 56 19.23 -8.37 6.26
C MET A 56 19.80 -8.78 4.90
N LYS A 57 21.02 -8.38 4.59
CA LYS A 57 21.65 -8.58 3.28
C LYS A 57 21.73 -10.05 2.89
N GLY A 58 21.17 -10.38 1.71
CA GLY A 58 21.17 -11.73 1.16
C GLY A 58 20.08 -12.66 1.74
N PHE A 59 19.26 -12.17 2.68
CA PHE A 59 18.12 -12.90 3.25
C PHE A 59 16.80 -12.20 2.97
N ILE A 60 16.80 -10.87 2.90
CA ILE A 60 15.62 -10.03 2.66
C ILE A 60 15.84 -9.27 1.35
N ASP A 61 14.87 -9.34 0.46
CA ASP A 61 14.90 -8.67 -0.84
C ASP A 61 14.15 -7.34 -0.83
N LEU A 62 13.07 -7.26 -0.05
CA LEU A 62 12.24 -6.08 0.09
C LEU A 62 11.93 -5.81 1.57
N VAL A 63 11.84 -4.55 1.95
CA VAL A 63 11.33 -4.14 3.27
C VAL A 63 10.14 -3.20 3.09
N TRP A 64 8.97 -3.61 3.57
CA TRP A 64 7.81 -2.75 3.65
C TRP A 64 7.97 -1.84 4.87
N LEU A 65 8.08 -0.54 4.61
CA LEU A 65 8.21 0.51 5.62
C LEU A 65 6.84 1.09 5.96
N PRO A 66 6.63 1.55 7.21
CA PRO A 66 5.38 2.21 7.59
C PRO A 66 5.19 3.51 6.80
N GLN A 67 3.96 4.02 6.77
CA GLN A 67 3.62 5.28 6.12
C GLN A 67 4.55 6.40 6.64
N SER A 68 5.29 7.02 5.73
CA SER A 68 6.38 7.95 6.06
C SER A 68 5.98 9.43 6.02
N GLY A 69 4.78 9.76 5.48
CA GLY A 69 4.28 11.13 5.41
C GLY A 69 3.87 11.67 6.79
N LYS A 70 4.06 12.97 6.98
CA LYS A 70 3.74 13.66 8.23
C LYS A 70 2.22 13.70 8.46
N CYS A 71 1.79 13.30 9.65
CA CYS A 71 0.44 13.48 10.16
C CYS A 71 0.27 14.83 10.88
N ILE A 72 -0.95 15.18 11.31
CA ILE A 72 -1.20 16.32 12.19
C ILE A 72 -0.52 16.09 13.53
N GLU A 73 -0.77 14.93 14.12
CA GLU A 73 -0.04 14.44 15.28
C GLU A 73 1.41 14.14 14.84
N THR A 74 2.37 14.57 15.63
CA THR A 74 3.79 14.51 15.26
C THR A 74 4.56 13.41 15.96
N THR A 75 3.97 12.77 16.96
CA THR A 75 4.59 11.72 17.77
C THR A 75 3.60 10.59 18.04
N GLN A 76 4.12 9.37 18.15
CA GLN A 76 3.35 8.19 18.55
C GLN A 76 2.17 7.87 17.62
N VAL A 77 2.36 8.03 16.30
CA VAL A 77 1.36 7.71 15.28
C VAL A 77 1.94 6.81 14.20
N MET A 78 1.16 5.81 13.79
CA MET A 78 1.55 4.85 12.74
C MET A 78 1.52 5.44 11.32
N GLY A 79 0.79 6.55 11.11
CA GLY A 79 0.74 7.22 9.82
C GLY A 79 -0.56 7.03 9.02
N TYR A 80 -1.51 6.19 9.48
CA TYR A 80 -2.75 5.88 8.75
C TYR A 80 -3.80 7.01 8.72
N LYS A 81 -3.42 8.23 9.15
CA LYS A 81 -4.17 9.47 8.97
C LYS A 81 -3.29 10.51 8.31
N PRO A 82 -2.87 10.32 7.03
CA PRO A 82 -1.90 11.18 6.38
C PRO A 82 -2.47 12.60 6.25
N TYR A 83 -1.64 13.59 6.56
CA TYR A 83 -1.99 14.99 6.39
C TYR A 83 -1.14 15.65 5.30
N TYR A 84 0.18 15.42 5.31
CA TYR A 84 1.09 15.87 4.27
C TYR A 84 1.53 14.71 3.39
N TYR A 85 1.55 14.92 2.08
CA TYR A 85 2.07 13.96 1.10
C TYR A 85 3.55 14.20 0.75
N PHE A 86 3.99 15.46 0.74
CA PHE A 86 5.34 15.82 0.33
C PHE A 86 6.27 16.17 1.51
N ASN A 87 5.84 15.98 2.74
CA ASN A 87 6.64 16.12 3.95
C ASN A 87 6.77 14.77 4.63
N GLN A 88 7.97 14.19 4.61
CA GLN A 88 8.25 12.84 5.11
C GLN A 88 8.87 12.84 6.53
N ASN A 89 8.65 13.89 7.31
CA ASN A 89 9.02 13.90 8.73
C ASN A 89 7.87 13.29 9.56
N SER A 90 8.06 12.07 10.02
CA SER A 90 7.03 11.28 10.72
C SER A 90 7.46 10.89 12.13
N SER A 91 6.64 10.09 12.83
CA SER A 91 7.01 9.50 14.12
C SER A 91 8.19 8.54 14.03
N PHE A 92 8.50 8.04 12.84
CA PHE A 92 9.61 7.11 12.60
C PHE A 92 10.95 7.81 12.35
N GLY A 93 10.95 9.12 12.19
CA GLY A 93 12.16 9.93 11.98
C GLY A 93 11.99 11.02 10.93
N THR A 94 13.09 11.70 10.64
CA THR A 94 13.16 12.76 9.63
C THR A 94 13.24 12.20 8.21
N GLU A 95 12.89 13.02 7.23
CA GLU A 95 13.08 12.65 5.81
C GLU A 95 14.54 12.36 5.47
N ALA A 96 15.49 13.08 6.08
CA ALA A 96 16.90 12.82 5.86
C ALA A 96 17.32 11.42 6.35
N GLU A 97 16.81 10.98 7.48
CA GLU A 97 17.04 9.62 8.01
C GLU A 97 16.35 8.55 7.14
N LEU A 98 15.14 8.81 6.65
CA LEU A 98 14.46 7.93 5.70
C LEU A 98 15.25 7.75 4.42
N ARG A 99 15.77 8.83 3.84
CA ARG A 99 16.63 8.81 2.64
C ARG A 99 17.92 8.03 2.89
N SER A 100 18.53 8.19 4.06
CA SER A 100 19.73 7.43 4.48
C SER A 100 19.42 5.94 4.56
N LEU A 101 18.34 5.55 5.23
CA LEU A 101 17.88 4.17 5.33
C LEU A 101 17.66 3.54 3.94
N ILE A 102 16.92 4.21 3.05
CA ILE A 102 16.62 3.70 1.71
C ILE A 102 17.92 3.56 0.89
N ALA A 103 18.84 4.52 0.99
CA ALA A 103 20.15 4.42 0.34
C ALA A 103 20.96 3.23 0.88
N LYS A 104 20.93 2.98 2.19
CA LYS A 104 21.57 1.83 2.82
C LYS A 104 20.96 0.50 2.37
N PHE A 105 19.64 0.41 2.32
CA PHE A 105 18.94 -0.77 1.78
C PHE A 105 19.36 -1.03 0.33
N LYS A 106 19.32 -0.02 -0.52
CA LYS A 106 19.73 -0.11 -1.92
C LYS A 106 21.19 -0.58 -2.08
N ALA A 107 22.11 -0.09 -1.25
CA ALA A 107 23.50 -0.54 -1.24
C ALA A 107 23.66 -2.02 -0.85
N ASN A 108 22.71 -2.57 -0.11
CA ASN A 108 22.67 -3.98 0.29
C ASN A 108 21.83 -4.85 -0.68
N GLY A 109 21.30 -4.27 -1.77
CA GLY A 109 20.45 -4.99 -2.72
C GLY A 109 18.99 -5.19 -2.23
N ILE A 110 18.56 -4.41 -1.23
CA ILE A 110 17.24 -4.47 -0.63
C ILE A 110 16.38 -3.32 -1.20
N GLY A 111 15.17 -3.63 -1.68
CA GLY A 111 14.20 -2.63 -2.10
C GLY A 111 13.31 -2.16 -0.94
N ALA A 112 12.98 -0.87 -0.89
CA ALA A 112 12.03 -0.33 0.07
C ALA A 112 10.63 -0.23 -0.56
N ILE A 113 9.61 -0.72 0.14
CA ILE A 113 8.19 -0.62 -0.25
C ILE A 113 7.54 0.45 0.63
N ALA A 114 6.98 1.48 0.01
CA ALA A 114 6.24 2.52 0.71
C ALA A 114 4.84 2.04 1.09
N ASP A 115 4.40 2.33 2.30
CA ASP A 115 2.98 2.24 2.67
C ASP A 115 2.24 3.48 2.18
N VAL A 116 1.32 3.30 1.24
CA VAL A 116 0.60 4.37 0.52
C VAL A 116 -0.84 4.41 0.99
N VAL A 117 -1.15 5.41 1.81
CA VAL A 117 -2.49 5.66 2.34
C VAL A 117 -3.14 6.76 1.51
N VAL A 118 -3.98 6.38 0.55
CA VAL A 118 -4.64 7.29 -0.39
C VAL A 118 -6.15 7.08 -0.52
N ASN A 119 -6.72 6.12 0.21
CA ASN A 119 -8.17 5.99 0.32
C ASN A 119 -8.77 7.25 0.96
N HIS A 120 -8.12 7.73 2.00
CA HIS A 120 -8.57 8.85 2.82
C HIS A 120 -7.41 9.79 3.16
N ARG A 121 -7.75 11.01 3.58
CA ARG A 121 -6.77 12.01 4.02
C ARG A 121 -7.31 12.82 5.19
N ASN A 122 -6.42 13.13 6.14
CA ASN A 122 -6.78 13.96 7.29
C ASN A 122 -6.90 15.44 6.90
N THR A 123 -7.70 16.18 7.64
CA THR A 123 -7.99 17.61 7.42
C THR A 123 -7.86 18.39 8.72
N ASP A 124 -7.51 19.67 8.62
CA ASP A 124 -7.71 20.61 9.71
C ASP A 124 -9.20 20.99 9.75
N GLY A 125 -9.84 20.65 10.87
CA GLY A 125 -11.29 20.67 10.97
C GLY A 125 -11.96 19.69 9.99
N TRP A 126 -13.06 20.08 9.37
CA TRP A 126 -13.84 19.21 8.49
C TRP A 126 -13.37 19.17 7.04
N PHE A 127 -12.78 20.28 6.53
CA PHE A 127 -12.67 20.48 5.08
C PHE A 127 -11.33 21.01 4.61
N THR A 128 -10.39 21.36 5.52
CA THR A 128 -9.17 22.06 5.14
C THR A 128 -8.01 21.09 4.95
N PHE A 129 -7.63 20.85 3.72
CA PHE A 129 -6.41 20.14 3.36
C PHE A 129 -5.21 21.10 3.29
N PRO A 130 -4.00 20.66 3.65
CA PRO A 130 -2.80 21.48 3.52
C PRO A 130 -2.49 21.75 2.03
N ALA A 131 -2.01 22.95 1.75
CA ALA A 131 -1.35 23.26 0.48
C ALA A 131 0.13 22.87 0.61
N GLU A 132 0.64 22.10 -0.35
CA GLU A 132 2.02 21.63 -0.39
C GLU A 132 2.66 21.99 -1.73
N THR A 133 3.93 22.32 -1.74
CA THR A 133 4.65 22.65 -2.98
C THR A 133 5.70 21.58 -3.26
N TYR A 134 5.64 20.99 -4.45
CA TYR A 134 6.61 20.05 -4.97
C TYR A 134 6.98 20.40 -6.40
N ASN A 135 8.29 20.46 -6.70
CA ASN A 135 8.84 20.85 -8.01
C ASN A 135 8.22 22.16 -8.56
N GLY A 136 8.01 23.16 -7.70
CA GLY A 136 7.46 24.47 -8.08
C GLY A 136 5.95 24.48 -8.36
N VAL A 137 5.26 23.35 -8.17
CA VAL A 137 3.81 23.24 -8.32
C VAL A 137 3.17 23.12 -6.93
N THR A 138 2.14 23.93 -6.68
CA THR A 138 1.34 23.80 -5.46
C THR A 138 0.19 22.81 -5.67
N TYR A 139 0.08 21.86 -4.77
CA TYR A 139 -0.93 20.81 -4.71
C TYR A 139 -1.79 21.01 -3.46
N GLN A 140 -3.09 21.10 -3.65
CA GLN A 140 -4.05 21.19 -2.56
C GLN A 140 -5.35 20.50 -2.95
N MET A 141 -5.81 19.58 -2.10
CA MET A 141 -7.17 19.06 -2.19
C MET A 141 -8.15 20.10 -1.67
N LEU A 142 -9.35 20.09 -2.20
CA LEU A 142 -10.44 20.99 -1.88
C LEU A 142 -11.59 20.21 -1.26
N PRO A 143 -12.57 20.85 -0.61
CA PRO A 143 -13.77 20.15 -0.13
C PRO A 143 -14.49 19.38 -1.24
N THR A 144 -14.44 19.85 -2.48
CA THR A 144 -15.00 19.19 -3.67
C THR A 144 -14.24 17.92 -4.09
N ASP A 145 -13.14 17.57 -3.42
CA ASP A 145 -12.41 16.33 -3.58
C ASP A 145 -12.78 15.28 -2.52
N ILE A 146 -13.72 15.58 -1.63
CA ILE A 146 -14.24 14.66 -0.61
C ILE A 146 -15.49 13.97 -1.17
N CYS A 147 -15.58 12.65 -0.99
CA CYS A 147 -16.72 11.86 -1.42
C CYS A 147 -18.03 12.35 -0.80
N LYS A 148 -19.11 12.32 -1.58
CA LYS A 148 -20.43 12.86 -1.18
C LYS A 148 -21.00 12.20 0.07
N ASN A 149 -20.73 10.92 0.26
CA ASN A 149 -21.23 10.10 1.36
C ASN A 149 -20.18 9.85 2.46
N ASP A 150 -19.07 10.56 2.42
CA ASP A 150 -17.99 10.45 3.41
C ASP A 150 -18.52 10.47 4.85
N ASP A 151 -17.96 9.61 5.68
CA ASP A 151 -18.31 9.41 7.09
C ASP A 151 -19.83 9.11 7.26
N ARG A 152 -20.34 8.21 6.39
CA ARG A 152 -21.78 7.82 6.32
C ARG A 152 -22.73 9.00 6.16
N GLY A 153 -22.27 10.08 5.50
CA GLY A 153 -23.03 11.30 5.26
C GLY A 153 -22.95 12.35 6.37
N SER A 154 -22.15 12.13 7.42
CA SER A 154 -21.92 13.13 8.46
C SER A 154 -21.21 14.35 7.91
N THR A 155 -20.25 14.15 7.03
CA THR A 155 -19.50 15.21 6.34
C THR A 155 -20.43 16.05 5.44
N ALA A 156 -21.35 15.42 4.71
CA ALA A 156 -22.34 16.15 3.91
C ALA A 156 -23.29 16.97 4.78
N THR A 157 -23.66 16.47 5.96
CA THR A 157 -24.49 17.20 6.93
C THR A 157 -23.76 18.45 7.42
N GLN A 158 -22.49 18.34 7.77
CA GLN A 158 -21.67 19.47 8.20
C GLN A 158 -21.42 20.45 7.05
N ALA A 159 -21.13 19.94 5.83
CA ALA A 159 -20.92 20.76 4.65
C ALA A 159 -22.14 21.66 4.34
N LYS A 160 -23.34 21.09 4.44
CA LYS A 160 -24.59 21.86 4.28
C LYS A 160 -24.73 22.97 5.34
N LYS A 161 -24.36 22.68 6.59
CA LYS A 161 -24.39 23.67 7.69
C LYS A 161 -23.43 24.82 7.45
N ASP A 162 -22.23 24.52 6.94
CA ASP A 162 -21.15 25.48 6.74
C ASP A 162 -21.18 26.14 5.35
N GLY A 163 -22.13 25.78 4.49
CA GLY A 163 -22.25 26.29 3.11
C GLY A 163 -21.11 25.84 2.19
N VAL A 164 -20.52 24.67 2.48
CA VAL A 164 -19.43 24.07 1.72
C VAL A 164 -19.99 23.04 0.73
N SER A 165 -19.40 22.96 -0.47
CA SER A 165 -19.75 21.94 -1.47
C SER A 165 -18.73 20.79 -1.44
N LEU A 166 -19.23 19.57 -1.37
CA LEU A 166 -18.44 18.34 -1.56
C LEU A 166 -18.46 17.90 -3.03
N SER A 167 -17.74 16.82 -3.34
CA SER A 167 -17.88 16.13 -4.62
C SER A 167 -19.34 15.69 -4.87
N ASN A 168 -19.68 15.54 -6.15
CA ASN A 168 -20.94 14.92 -6.56
C ASN A 168 -20.85 13.38 -6.60
N ASN A 169 -19.65 12.82 -6.54
CA ASN A 169 -19.42 11.39 -6.58
C ASN A 169 -19.57 10.77 -5.19
N TYR A 170 -20.09 9.55 -5.18
CA TYR A 170 -20.07 8.69 -4.01
C TYR A 170 -18.72 8.00 -3.92
N ASP A 171 -18.32 7.63 -2.71
CA ASP A 171 -17.25 6.69 -2.47
C ASP A 171 -17.47 5.39 -3.25
N GLU A 172 -16.40 4.81 -3.76
CA GLU A 172 -16.44 3.65 -4.63
C GLU A 172 -16.39 2.33 -3.86
N GLY A 173 -16.13 2.39 -2.56
CA GLY A 173 -15.97 1.21 -1.75
C GLY A 173 -16.33 1.40 -0.28
N THR A 174 -15.43 0.99 0.59
CA THR A 174 -15.62 1.00 2.04
C THR A 174 -15.18 2.33 2.64
N ASP A 175 -16.12 2.99 3.30
CA ASP A 175 -15.92 4.26 4.02
C ASP A 175 -14.95 4.10 5.21
N PHE A 176 -14.02 5.04 5.38
CA PHE A 176 -13.10 5.10 6.51
C PHE A 176 -13.50 6.23 7.47
N GLY A 177 -14.10 5.87 8.61
CA GLY A 177 -14.49 6.86 9.61
C GLY A 177 -13.29 7.56 10.27
N GLY A 178 -13.31 8.89 10.33
CA GLY A 178 -12.34 9.70 11.06
C GLY A 178 -11.30 10.44 10.23
N CYS A 179 -11.24 10.21 8.93
CA CYS A 179 -10.58 11.06 7.94
C CYS A 179 -11.57 11.35 6.81
N ARG A 180 -11.16 12.08 5.78
CA ARG A 180 -12.04 12.35 4.62
C ARG A 180 -11.72 11.37 3.51
N ASP A 181 -12.70 10.55 3.11
CA ASP A 181 -12.59 9.69 1.94
C ASP A 181 -12.51 10.56 0.69
N ILE A 182 -11.44 10.39 -0.08
CA ILE A 182 -11.15 11.25 -1.22
C ILE A 182 -11.74 10.69 -2.51
N ASP A 183 -12.29 11.58 -3.34
CA ASP A 183 -12.92 11.22 -4.61
C ASP A 183 -11.88 10.92 -5.68
N HIS A 184 -11.54 9.66 -5.90
CA HIS A 184 -10.59 9.24 -6.92
C HIS A 184 -11.05 9.53 -8.36
N LYS A 185 -12.31 9.91 -8.60
CA LYS A 185 -12.80 10.40 -9.91
C LYS A 185 -12.46 11.86 -10.14
N SER A 186 -12.06 12.61 -9.09
CA SER A 186 -11.59 13.99 -9.23
C SER A 186 -10.24 14.02 -9.95
N GLU A 187 -10.15 14.83 -11.03
CA GLU A 187 -8.88 15.07 -11.74
C GLU A 187 -7.84 15.70 -10.82
N ASN A 188 -8.27 16.54 -9.86
CA ASN A 188 -7.38 17.15 -8.88
C ASN A 188 -6.77 16.10 -7.94
N VAL A 189 -7.59 15.18 -7.42
CA VAL A 189 -7.13 14.06 -6.59
C VAL A 189 -6.15 13.20 -7.36
N GLN A 190 -6.49 12.77 -8.57
CA GLN A 190 -5.61 11.94 -9.41
C GLN A 190 -4.27 12.63 -9.69
N LYS A 191 -4.30 13.92 -10.01
CA LYS A 191 -3.09 14.72 -10.24
C LYS A 191 -2.19 14.75 -9.00
N ILE A 192 -2.78 14.98 -7.83
CA ILE A 192 -2.05 15.06 -6.55
C ILE A 192 -1.45 13.71 -6.19
N ILE A 193 -2.22 12.62 -6.28
CA ILE A 193 -1.74 11.29 -5.95
C ILE A 193 -0.62 10.84 -6.91
N LYS A 194 -0.78 11.06 -8.21
CA LYS A 194 0.28 10.77 -9.19
C LYS A 194 1.57 11.52 -8.90
N ALA A 195 1.48 12.79 -8.50
CA ALA A 195 2.64 13.59 -8.11
C ALA A 195 3.28 13.06 -6.82
N TYR A 196 2.47 12.70 -5.82
CA TYR A 196 2.93 12.11 -4.57
C TYR A 196 3.66 10.78 -4.79
N LEU A 197 3.09 9.88 -5.57
CA LEU A 197 3.71 8.59 -5.86
C LEU A 197 5.02 8.72 -6.66
N LYS A 198 5.09 9.68 -7.60
CA LYS A 198 6.34 10.00 -8.27
C LYS A 198 7.38 10.54 -7.29
N PHE A 199 6.99 11.42 -6.39
CA PHE A 199 7.87 11.91 -5.32
C PHE A 199 8.42 10.77 -4.48
N LEU A 200 7.58 9.83 -4.03
CA LEU A 200 8.04 8.67 -3.26
C LEU A 200 9.04 7.81 -4.05
N LYS A 201 8.76 7.55 -5.32
CA LYS A 201 9.62 6.69 -6.15
C LYS A 201 10.90 7.39 -6.60
N GLU A 202 10.77 8.60 -7.17
CA GLU A 202 11.86 9.26 -7.89
C GLU A 202 12.76 10.07 -6.95
N ASP A 203 12.19 10.73 -5.93
CA ASP A 203 12.95 11.60 -5.02
C ASP A 203 13.32 10.92 -3.71
N ILE A 204 12.37 10.23 -3.06
CA ILE A 204 12.66 9.50 -1.82
C ILE A 204 13.42 8.21 -2.12
N GLY A 205 13.06 7.51 -3.23
CA GLY A 205 13.81 6.35 -3.71
C GLY A 205 13.16 5.01 -3.39
N TYR A 206 11.87 4.97 -3.07
CA TYR A 206 11.15 3.73 -2.88
C TYR A 206 11.12 2.88 -4.16
N THR A 207 11.20 1.57 -4.01
CA THR A 207 11.19 0.59 -5.10
C THR A 207 9.78 0.23 -5.53
N GLY A 208 8.84 0.24 -4.59
CA GLY A 208 7.45 -0.16 -4.82
C GLY A 208 6.49 0.40 -3.80
N PHE A 209 5.22 0.00 -3.93
CA PHE A 209 4.12 0.49 -3.12
C PHE A 209 3.30 -0.65 -2.51
N ARG A 210 2.93 -0.51 -1.25
CA ARG A 210 1.81 -1.21 -0.62
C ARG A 210 0.68 -0.20 -0.50
N TYR A 211 -0.41 -0.43 -1.21
CA TYR A 211 -1.60 0.41 -1.11
C TYR A 211 -2.47 -0.05 0.05
N ASP A 212 -2.69 0.85 0.99
CA ASP A 212 -3.54 0.68 2.17
C ASP A 212 -5.02 0.68 1.77
N MET A 213 -5.82 -0.15 2.45
CA MET A 213 -7.29 -0.15 2.40
C MET A 213 -7.88 -0.01 0.98
N VAL A 214 -7.37 -0.78 0.01
CA VAL A 214 -7.86 -0.70 -1.39
C VAL A 214 -9.29 -1.20 -1.59
N LYS A 215 -9.99 -1.60 -0.54
CA LYS A 215 -11.44 -1.83 -0.54
C LYS A 215 -12.23 -0.53 -0.63
N GLY A 216 -11.63 0.61 -0.35
CA GLY A 216 -12.29 1.90 -0.33
C GLY A 216 -12.38 2.57 -1.69
N PHE A 217 -11.63 2.13 -2.70
CA PHE A 217 -11.66 2.74 -4.05
C PHE A 217 -11.39 1.72 -5.15
N SER A 218 -11.78 2.04 -6.39
CA SER A 218 -11.65 1.10 -7.51
C SER A 218 -10.21 0.77 -7.84
N GLY A 219 -9.94 -0.51 -8.13
CA GLY A 219 -8.64 -0.98 -8.61
C GLY A 219 -8.17 -0.31 -9.91
N THR A 220 -9.09 0.27 -10.69
CA THR A 220 -8.75 1.01 -11.92
C THR A 220 -7.87 2.23 -11.63
N HIS A 221 -8.06 2.88 -10.47
CA HIS A 221 -7.22 4.00 -10.05
C HIS A 221 -5.82 3.54 -9.68
N VAL A 222 -5.68 2.38 -9.00
CA VAL A 222 -4.36 1.79 -8.72
C VAL A 222 -3.62 1.48 -10.03
N ALA A 223 -4.32 0.95 -11.04
CA ALA A 223 -3.73 0.71 -12.35
C ALA A 223 -3.19 2.00 -12.99
N ASP A 224 -3.97 3.07 -12.95
CA ASP A 224 -3.60 4.39 -13.50
C ASP A 224 -2.43 5.03 -12.74
N TYR A 225 -2.39 4.88 -11.41
CA TYR A 225 -1.29 5.36 -10.58
C TYR A 225 0.01 4.58 -10.82
N ASN A 226 -0.09 3.27 -10.98
CA ASN A 226 1.06 2.43 -11.30
C ASN A 226 1.60 2.74 -12.70
N ASP A 227 0.74 2.97 -13.69
CA ASP A 227 1.15 3.41 -15.03
C ASP A 227 1.86 4.77 -15.00
N ALA A 228 1.32 5.72 -14.23
CA ALA A 228 1.91 7.06 -14.13
C ALA A 228 3.30 7.06 -13.49
N THR A 229 3.61 6.06 -12.67
CA THR A 229 4.90 5.94 -11.97
C THR A 229 5.84 4.91 -12.61
N GLY A 230 5.32 3.96 -13.38
CA GLY A 230 6.09 2.84 -13.89
C GLY A 230 6.68 1.96 -12.78
N VAL A 231 5.93 1.78 -11.68
CA VAL A 231 6.37 0.96 -10.55
C VAL A 231 6.28 -0.52 -10.88
N GLU A 232 7.28 -1.30 -10.44
CA GLU A 232 7.35 -2.75 -10.69
C GLU A 232 6.78 -3.59 -9.55
N PHE A 233 6.83 -3.06 -8.31
CA PHE A 233 6.33 -3.71 -7.11
C PHE A 233 5.14 -2.95 -6.58
N SER A 234 3.94 -3.53 -6.72
CA SER A 234 2.69 -3.00 -6.20
C SER A 234 1.88 -4.11 -5.57
N VAL A 235 1.50 -3.93 -4.32
CA VAL A 235 0.62 -4.84 -3.59
C VAL A 235 -0.49 -4.08 -2.91
N GLY A 236 -1.73 -4.57 -3.05
CA GLY A 236 -2.90 -3.97 -2.40
C GLY A 236 -3.36 -4.76 -1.19
N GLU A 237 -3.78 -4.03 -0.17
CA GLU A 237 -4.47 -4.60 0.97
C GLU A 237 -5.97 -4.68 0.70
N TYR A 238 -6.41 -5.78 0.11
CA TYR A 238 -7.84 -6.08 -0.06
C TYR A 238 -8.25 -7.17 0.93
N TRP A 239 -8.56 -6.78 2.15
CA TRP A 239 -8.90 -7.73 3.21
C TRP A 239 -10.34 -8.23 3.07
N ASP A 240 -10.50 -9.30 2.31
CA ASP A 240 -11.81 -9.93 2.03
C ASP A 240 -11.66 -11.38 1.56
N GLY A 241 -12.77 -12.00 1.14
CA GLY A 241 -12.81 -13.34 0.55
C GLY A 241 -12.06 -13.41 -0.79
N ASN A 242 -11.61 -14.60 -1.14
CA ASN A 242 -10.76 -14.85 -2.32
C ASN A 242 -11.31 -14.26 -3.62
N GLN A 243 -12.62 -14.41 -3.86
CA GLN A 243 -13.24 -13.89 -5.09
C GLN A 243 -13.21 -12.36 -5.17
N SER A 244 -13.37 -11.67 -4.04
CA SER A 244 -13.28 -10.20 -3.99
C SER A 244 -11.87 -9.71 -4.31
N ILE A 245 -10.86 -10.41 -3.79
CA ILE A 245 -9.43 -10.12 -4.09
C ILE A 245 -9.15 -10.33 -5.58
N ILE A 246 -9.63 -11.45 -6.16
CA ILE A 246 -9.50 -11.74 -7.60
C ILE A 246 -10.16 -10.65 -8.44
N ASN A 247 -11.36 -10.21 -8.09
CA ASN A 247 -12.05 -9.15 -8.80
C ASN A 247 -11.26 -7.86 -8.78
N TRP A 248 -10.72 -7.49 -7.62
CA TRP A 248 -9.88 -6.30 -7.48
C TRP A 248 -8.58 -6.39 -8.31
N ILE A 249 -7.88 -7.54 -8.30
CA ILE A 249 -6.70 -7.76 -9.16
C ILE A 249 -7.07 -7.55 -10.64
N ASN A 250 -8.23 -8.03 -11.08
CA ASN A 250 -8.71 -7.81 -12.44
C ASN A 250 -9.03 -6.35 -12.72
N GLU A 251 -9.63 -5.61 -11.77
CA GLU A 251 -9.88 -4.17 -11.87
C GLU A 251 -8.58 -3.38 -12.03
N THR A 252 -7.49 -3.80 -11.36
CA THR A 252 -6.17 -3.19 -11.59
C THR A 252 -5.58 -3.52 -12.96
N ASN A 253 -6.31 -4.22 -13.81
CA ASN A 253 -5.78 -4.78 -15.06
C ASN A 253 -4.51 -5.61 -14.83
N ARG A 254 -4.46 -6.29 -13.67
CA ARG A 254 -3.31 -7.10 -13.20
C ARG A 254 -2.02 -6.30 -13.01
N LYS A 255 -2.13 -5.00 -12.74
CA LYS A 255 -1.01 -4.09 -12.45
C LYS A 255 -0.70 -3.97 -10.97
N SER A 256 -1.32 -4.77 -10.12
CA SER A 256 -1.00 -4.92 -8.71
C SER A 256 -1.17 -6.36 -8.27
N ALA A 257 -0.30 -6.83 -7.40
CA ALA A 257 -0.50 -8.01 -6.59
C ALA A 257 -1.43 -7.68 -5.40
N ALA A 258 -1.84 -8.69 -4.66
CA ALA A 258 -2.61 -8.54 -3.43
C ALA A 258 -2.08 -9.45 -2.33
N PHE A 259 -2.25 -9.07 -1.08
CA PHE A 259 -2.03 -9.97 0.04
C PHE A 259 -3.02 -11.12 0.02
N ASP A 260 -2.52 -12.35 0.15
CA ASP A 260 -3.35 -13.57 0.16
C ASP A 260 -3.85 -13.85 1.58
N PHE A 261 -4.88 -13.11 2.00
CA PHE A 261 -5.50 -13.26 3.32
C PHE A 261 -6.08 -14.66 3.54
N GLN A 262 -6.55 -15.33 2.48
CA GLN A 262 -7.14 -16.65 2.63
C GLN A 262 -6.06 -17.70 2.86
N PHE A 263 -4.90 -17.58 2.23
CA PHE A 263 -3.75 -18.45 2.52
C PHE A 263 -3.28 -18.26 3.98
N ARG A 264 -3.21 -17.03 4.46
CA ARG A 264 -2.89 -16.73 5.88
C ARG A 264 -3.86 -17.45 6.82
N TYR A 265 -5.18 -17.42 6.55
CA TYR A 265 -6.16 -18.15 7.35
C TYR A 265 -5.98 -19.68 7.25
N ASN A 266 -5.63 -20.21 6.09
CA ASN A 266 -5.31 -21.63 5.95
C ASN A 266 -4.09 -22.01 6.82
N VAL A 267 -3.05 -21.17 6.87
CA VAL A 267 -1.87 -21.40 7.74
C VAL A 267 -2.28 -21.40 9.20
N ARG A 268 -3.01 -20.39 9.65
CA ARG A 268 -3.52 -20.28 11.03
C ARG A 268 -4.34 -21.52 11.42
N ASP A 269 -5.28 -21.92 10.58
CA ASP A 269 -6.16 -23.08 10.83
C ASP A 269 -5.38 -24.41 10.76
N ALA A 270 -4.31 -24.49 9.96
CA ALA A 270 -3.42 -25.66 9.90
C ALA A 270 -2.62 -25.83 11.20
N ILE A 271 -2.19 -24.74 11.80
CA ILE A 271 -1.51 -24.74 13.11
C ILE A 271 -2.49 -25.03 14.23
N GLY A 272 -3.78 -24.71 14.05
CA GLY A 272 -4.84 -24.90 15.05
C GLY A 272 -4.95 -23.74 16.04
N ILE A 273 -4.55 -22.54 15.62
CA ILE A 273 -4.64 -21.31 16.41
C ILE A 273 -5.85 -20.48 15.94
N LYS A 274 -6.56 -19.88 16.87
CA LYS A 274 -7.60 -18.88 16.64
C LYS A 274 -7.67 -17.95 17.83
N ASP A 275 -7.70 -16.66 17.58
CA ASP A 275 -7.80 -15.61 18.60
C ASP A 275 -6.72 -15.81 19.71
N ASN A 276 -5.48 -16.06 19.29
CA ASN A 276 -4.31 -16.33 20.14
C ASN A 276 -4.43 -17.59 21.05
N GLN A 277 -5.35 -18.47 20.74
CA GLN A 277 -5.56 -19.70 21.51
C GLN A 277 -5.39 -20.93 20.63
N ILE A 278 -4.76 -21.98 21.20
CA ILE A 278 -4.76 -23.30 20.58
C ILE A 278 -6.17 -23.86 20.70
N VAL A 279 -6.89 -23.92 19.56
CA VAL A 279 -8.27 -24.42 19.49
C VAL A 279 -8.37 -25.86 19.01
N SER A 280 -7.32 -26.38 18.39
CA SER A 280 -7.27 -27.76 17.92
C SER A 280 -5.82 -28.25 17.79
N SER A 281 -5.63 -29.55 17.63
CA SER A 281 -4.35 -30.10 17.18
C SER A 281 -4.05 -29.63 15.74
N PRO A 282 -2.76 -29.47 15.37
CA PRO A 282 -2.38 -29.12 14.01
C PRO A 282 -2.99 -30.06 12.96
N ASN A 283 -3.49 -29.47 11.88
CA ASN A 283 -4.02 -30.20 10.73
C ASN A 283 -3.47 -29.61 9.42
N TRP A 284 -2.36 -30.13 8.96
CA TRP A 284 -1.64 -29.63 7.80
C TRP A 284 -2.41 -29.75 6.47
N SER A 285 -3.45 -30.59 6.39
CA SER A 285 -4.31 -30.67 5.20
C SER A 285 -5.06 -29.35 4.91
N LYS A 286 -5.13 -28.46 5.89
CA LYS A 286 -5.71 -27.12 5.68
C LYS A 286 -4.88 -26.26 4.72
N LEU A 287 -3.60 -26.55 4.56
CA LEU A 287 -2.75 -25.87 3.58
C LEU A 287 -3.06 -26.29 2.14
N GLU A 288 -3.75 -27.41 1.93
CA GLU A 288 -4.15 -27.92 0.61
C GLU A 288 -5.46 -27.26 0.10
N SER A 289 -6.02 -26.29 0.84
CA SER A 289 -7.25 -25.60 0.43
C SER A 289 -7.05 -24.83 -0.86
N ASP A 290 -7.93 -25.03 -1.83
CA ASP A 290 -7.94 -24.31 -3.10
C ASP A 290 -8.55 -22.88 -2.98
N TYR A 291 -9.09 -22.54 -1.81
CA TYR A 291 -9.72 -21.24 -1.57
C TYR A 291 -8.70 -20.19 -1.12
N ASN A 292 -7.74 -19.89 -1.98
CA ASN A 292 -6.75 -18.84 -1.81
C ASN A 292 -6.11 -18.50 -3.18
N LEU A 293 -5.36 -17.41 -3.27
CA LEU A 293 -4.68 -17.01 -4.52
C LEU A 293 -3.50 -17.95 -4.83
N MET A 294 -2.78 -18.41 -3.82
CA MET A 294 -1.56 -19.22 -3.98
C MET A 294 -1.83 -20.52 -4.74
N HIS A 295 -3.00 -21.13 -4.56
CA HIS A 295 -3.37 -22.38 -5.23
C HIS A 295 -4.10 -22.15 -6.57
N ASP A 296 -4.50 -20.91 -6.90
CA ASP A 296 -5.11 -20.60 -8.20
C ASP A 296 -4.01 -20.45 -9.28
N PRO A 297 -3.99 -21.31 -10.32
CA PRO A 297 -2.96 -21.25 -11.36
C PRO A 297 -2.90 -19.91 -12.13
N THR A 298 -4.03 -19.18 -12.19
CA THR A 298 -4.16 -17.90 -12.90
C THR A 298 -3.68 -16.74 -12.04
N TYR A 299 -3.92 -16.80 -10.71
CA TYR A 299 -3.69 -15.67 -9.81
C TYR A 299 -2.49 -15.85 -8.87
N ARG A 300 -1.89 -17.05 -8.82
CA ARG A 300 -0.72 -17.36 -8.00
C ARG A 300 0.41 -16.32 -8.13
N GLN A 301 0.66 -15.84 -9.34
CA GLN A 301 1.70 -14.85 -9.59
C GLN A 301 1.42 -13.47 -8.96
N TYR A 302 0.19 -13.22 -8.52
CA TYR A 302 -0.24 -12.00 -7.82
C TYR A 302 -0.45 -12.22 -6.31
N ALA A 303 -0.18 -13.42 -5.82
CA ALA A 303 -0.35 -13.76 -4.41
C ALA A 303 0.89 -13.34 -3.61
N ILE A 304 0.72 -12.37 -2.72
CA ILE A 304 1.71 -12.07 -1.68
C ILE A 304 1.27 -12.82 -0.43
N THR A 305 1.86 -14.01 -0.23
CA THR A 305 1.56 -14.86 0.93
C THR A 305 2.23 -14.29 2.17
N PHE A 306 1.57 -14.39 3.30
CA PHE A 306 2.07 -13.92 4.59
C PHE A 306 1.48 -14.76 5.73
N VAL A 307 2.07 -14.65 6.91
CA VAL A 307 1.60 -15.35 8.12
C VAL A 307 1.02 -14.39 9.15
N GLU A 308 1.56 -13.17 9.22
CA GLU A 308 1.17 -12.15 10.18
C GLU A 308 1.37 -10.76 9.62
N ASN A 309 0.62 -9.76 10.11
CA ASN A 309 0.85 -8.34 9.89
C ASN A 309 0.43 -7.50 11.10
N HIS A 310 0.69 -6.20 11.04
CA HIS A 310 0.46 -5.24 12.13
C HIS A 310 -1.01 -5.06 12.53
N ASP A 311 -1.98 -5.43 11.70
CA ASP A 311 -3.41 -5.34 11.99
C ASP A 311 -3.98 -6.60 12.63
N MET A 312 -3.24 -7.71 12.56
CA MET A 312 -3.64 -8.99 13.11
C MET A 312 -3.04 -9.23 14.49
N GLN A 313 -1.98 -8.46 14.85
CA GLN A 313 -1.49 -8.50 16.21
C GLN A 313 -2.46 -7.78 17.14
N TYR A 314 -2.62 -8.31 18.31
CA TYR A 314 -3.34 -7.62 19.37
C TYR A 314 -2.58 -6.35 19.78
N ARG A 315 -3.32 -5.24 19.86
CA ARG A 315 -2.76 -3.91 20.11
C ARG A 315 -2.60 -3.59 21.61
N SER A 316 -2.35 -4.59 22.43
CA SER A 316 -2.03 -4.42 23.84
C SER A 316 -0.66 -4.98 24.15
N LYS A 317 0.01 -4.41 25.16
CA LYS A 317 1.38 -4.81 25.55
C LYS A 317 1.50 -6.28 26.00
N ASP A 318 0.38 -6.90 26.32
CA ASP A 318 0.32 -8.22 26.93
C ASP A 318 -0.19 -9.30 25.97
N GLU A 319 -0.38 -8.96 24.67
CA GLU A 319 -0.93 -9.89 23.71
C GLU A 319 0.16 -10.47 22.82
N PRO A 320 0.31 -11.81 22.81
CA PRO A 320 1.22 -12.47 21.89
C PRO A 320 0.74 -12.28 20.45
N LEU A 321 1.68 -12.24 19.51
CA LEU A 321 1.39 -12.33 18.08
C LEU A 321 0.70 -13.67 17.80
N ASP A 322 -0.24 -13.67 16.85
CA ASP A 322 -0.94 -14.88 16.39
C ASP A 322 0.03 -15.91 15.80
#